data_e0917202eff1ca5174d6b8c5d1b5cfaf
#
_entry.id   e0917202eff1ca5174d6b8c5d1b5cfaf
#
_cell.length_a   1.000
_cell.length_b   1.000
_cell.length_c   1.000
_cell.angle_alpha   90.00
_cell.angle_beta   90.00
_cell.angle_gamma   90.00
#
_symmetry.space_group_name_H-M   'P 1'
#
loop_
_entity.id
_entity.type
_entity.pdbx_description
1 polymer ?
#
loop_
_entity_poly.entity_id
_entity_poly.type
_entity_poly.pdbx_seq_one_letter_code
_entity_poly.pdbx_strand_id
1 'polypeptide(L)'
;MLRCKDFFSFRGFKPGGVHRFARRALRTAAAALALSYALLGGVPALAAHAPVAVGERAHDVGQTEVHTEPQHGGSARRTIAFGKPSREHAPNAEPTTVEAAVPDAAPATSLAPSVSSAALAAPPASVRSMTADAAILMNARTGEVLYEKNGDKREYPASMTKMMTCILSVESGRSDLAVTITPFAADVETTRVRPGEQARLRDLTRQMMLISDNGAALAIAETLGGSEAQFAAMMNRKAREIGAFHTHFVNPNGMPDANHYSTAHDIALIAAYGLRNPEFRKIVGTKASTIYYLQPAGYKTYCENTNALLYSYPGCTGLKTGWTRAAGGCLAASAMRGDTELIAVVMHSNDEETRASEAAALLDYGFSALAEGRP
;
A
#
# COMPACT_ATOMS: atom_id res chain seq x y z
N MET A 1 18.04 -42.39 50.11
CA MET A 1 17.02 -43.37 50.50
C MET A 1 15.69 -42.96 49.89
N LEU A 2 15.03 -43.95 49.32
CA LEU A 2 13.68 -44.06 48.74
C LEU A 2 13.46 -43.47 47.33
N ARG A 3 13.47 -44.43 46.42
CA ARG A 3 12.83 -44.44 45.07
C ARG A 3 11.31 -44.55 45.27
N CYS A 4 10.55 -43.90 44.34
CA CYS A 4 9.28 -44.46 43.87
C CYS A 4 9.15 -44.15 42.38
N LYS A 5 9.23 -45.25 41.65
CA LYS A 5 8.80 -45.40 40.24
C LYS A 5 7.31 -45.82 40.26
N ASP A 6 6.69 -45.57 39.10
CA ASP A 6 5.58 -46.30 38.48
C ASP A 6 4.13 -45.77 38.63
N PHE A 7 3.53 -45.87 37.45
CA PHE A 7 2.10 -45.89 37.08
C PHE A 7 1.49 -44.56 36.59
N PHE A 8 1.30 -44.35 35.25
CA PHE A 8 0.13 -44.80 34.53
C PHE A 8 0.33 -44.55 32.98
N SER A 9 0.25 -45.64 32.25
CA SER A 9 0.03 -45.71 30.83
C SER A 9 -1.45 -45.47 30.52
N PHE A 10 -1.75 -44.48 29.68
CA PHE A 10 -3.07 -44.41 28.99
C PHE A 10 -2.88 -44.27 27.50
N ARG A 11 -3.26 -45.36 26.83
CA ARG A 11 -3.41 -45.38 25.35
C ARG A 11 -4.71 -44.70 24.94
N GLY A 12 -4.66 -43.93 23.88
CA GLY A 12 -5.74 -43.75 22.91
C GLY A 12 -6.71 -42.63 23.15
N PHE A 13 -6.44 -41.47 22.55
CA PHE A 13 -7.53 -40.55 22.23
C PHE A 13 -7.34 -40.03 20.80
N LYS A 14 -8.32 -40.29 19.93
CA LYS A 14 -8.40 -39.77 18.57
C LYS A 14 -8.77 -38.28 18.60
N PRO A 15 -8.19 -37.42 17.75
CA PRO A 15 -8.60 -36.01 17.65
C PRO A 15 -9.84 -35.90 16.76
N GLY A 16 -10.96 -35.56 17.35
CA GLY A 16 -12.19 -35.26 16.63
C GLY A 16 -13.24 -34.75 17.58
N GLY A 17 -13.40 -33.43 17.72
CA GLY A 17 -14.56 -32.94 18.47
C GLY A 17 -14.47 -31.62 19.23
N VAL A 18 -13.56 -30.72 18.93
CA VAL A 18 -13.44 -29.45 19.74
C VAL A 18 -14.06 -28.22 19.05
N HIS A 19 -14.47 -28.30 17.78
CA HIS A 19 -14.97 -27.11 17.05
C HIS A 19 -16.48 -26.83 17.13
N ARG A 20 -17.27 -27.64 17.86
CA ARG A 20 -18.73 -27.38 17.98
C ARG A 20 -19.18 -26.79 19.31
N PHE A 21 -18.35 -26.77 20.34
CA PHE A 21 -18.75 -26.26 21.70
C PHE A 21 -18.48 -24.76 21.89
N ALA A 22 -17.50 -24.18 21.19
CA ALA A 22 -17.15 -22.76 21.36
C ALA A 22 -18.19 -21.80 20.74
N ARG A 23 -18.93 -22.23 19.72
CA ARG A 23 -19.97 -21.37 19.08
C ARG A 23 -21.30 -21.30 19.81
N ARG A 24 -21.55 -22.17 20.79
CA ARG A 24 -22.79 -22.16 21.55
C ARG A 24 -22.68 -21.34 22.85
N ALA A 25 -21.48 -21.20 23.42
CA ALA A 25 -21.24 -20.40 24.63
C ALA A 25 -21.27 -18.89 24.37
N LEU A 26 -20.92 -18.44 23.12
CA LEU A 26 -20.94 -17.01 22.78
C LEU A 26 -22.36 -16.47 22.50
N ARG A 27 -23.33 -17.33 22.14
CA ARG A 27 -24.72 -16.90 21.91
C ARG A 27 -25.56 -16.77 23.18
N THR A 28 -25.19 -17.41 24.26
CA THR A 28 -25.88 -17.29 25.59
C THR A 28 -25.38 -16.09 26.39
N ALA A 29 -24.15 -15.63 26.18
CA ALA A 29 -23.64 -14.44 26.89
C ALA A 29 -24.22 -13.12 26.31
N ALA A 30 -24.54 -13.06 25.04
CA ALA A 30 -25.14 -11.88 24.41
C ALA A 30 -26.64 -11.69 24.78
N ALA A 31 -27.35 -12.77 25.11
CA ALA A 31 -28.76 -12.69 25.51
C ALA A 31 -28.92 -12.28 27.01
N ALA A 32 -27.93 -12.54 27.86
CA ALA A 32 -27.95 -12.15 29.25
C ALA A 32 -27.67 -10.66 29.49
N LEU A 33 -26.91 -9.99 28.59
CA LEU A 33 -26.65 -8.55 28.71
C LEU A 33 -27.83 -7.69 28.23
N ALA A 34 -28.70 -8.20 27.35
CA ALA A 34 -29.86 -7.48 26.85
C ALA A 34 -31.03 -7.45 27.86
N LEU A 35 -31.10 -8.39 28.77
CA LEU A 35 -32.16 -8.45 29.79
C LEU A 35 -31.86 -7.60 31.02
N SER A 36 -30.63 -7.25 31.31
CA SER A 36 -30.24 -6.44 32.47
C SER A 36 -30.45 -4.93 32.28
N TYR A 37 -30.68 -4.47 31.05
CA TYR A 37 -30.96 -3.04 30.78
C TYR A 37 -32.43 -2.65 30.79
N ALA A 38 -33.33 -3.64 30.91
CA ALA A 38 -34.80 -3.41 30.92
C ALA A 38 -35.40 -3.28 32.32
N LEU A 39 -34.63 -3.38 33.39
CA LEU A 39 -35.14 -3.41 34.79
C LEU A 39 -34.71 -2.25 35.70
N LEU A 40 -34.05 -1.21 35.17
CA LEU A 40 -33.79 0.02 35.92
C LEU A 40 -34.56 1.17 35.30
N GLY A 41 -35.67 1.45 35.91
CA GLY A 41 -36.68 2.38 35.48
C GLY A 41 -36.30 3.85 35.52
N GLY A 42 -36.90 4.55 34.56
CA GLY A 42 -37.51 5.85 34.78
C GLY A 42 -36.64 7.08 34.65
N VAL A 43 -36.91 7.89 33.61
CA VAL A 43 -37.19 9.34 33.67
C VAL A 43 -37.59 9.86 32.29
N PRO A 44 -38.30 11.02 32.16
CA PRO A 44 -39.44 11.15 31.26
C PRO A 44 -39.15 11.74 29.89
N ALA A 45 -40.14 11.55 29.01
CA ALA A 45 -40.26 12.06 27.66
C ALA A 45 -40.12 13.58 27.57
N LEU A 46 -39.35 14.07 26.57
CA LEU A 46 -39.55 15.39 26.01
C LEU A 46 -39.80 15.25 24.50
N ALA A 47 -40.85 15.91 24.12
CA ALA A 47 -41.58 15.91 22.87
C ALA A 47 -40.81 15.66 21.56
N ALA A 48 -41.36 14.72 20.78
CA ALA A 48 -41.12 14.55 19.36
C ALA A 48 -41.83 15.64 18.59
N HIS A 49 -41.14 16.39 17.72
CA HIS A 49 -41.75 17.13 16.64
C HIS A 49 -41.76 16.26 15.38
N ALA A 50 -42.97 16.00 14.93
CA ALA A 50 -43.27 15.33 13.66
C ALA A 50 -42.89 16.20 12.45
N PRO A 51 -42.50 15.60 11.31
CA PRO A 51 -42.25 16.35 10.07
C PRO A 51 -43.57 16.74 9.43
N VAL A 52 -43.66 18.02 9.03
CA VAL A 52 -44.76 18.57 8.27
C VAL A 52 -44.67 18.07 6.83
N ALA A 53 -45.72 17.40 6.38
CA ALA A 53 -45.95 17.08 4.98
C ALA A 53 -46.34 18.37 4.24
N VAL A 54 -45.65 18.74 3.17
CA VAL A 54 -46.05 19.76 2.22
C VAL A 54 -46.59 19.06 1.00
N GLY A 55 -47.88 19.33 0.76
CA GLY A 55 -48.70 18.71 -0.26
C GLY A 55 -48.35 19.09 -1.68
N GLU A 56 -48.57 18.15 -2.55
CA GLU A 56 -48.70 18.29 -3.99
C GLU A 56 -49.77 19.31 -4.36
N ARG A 57 -49.47 20.21 -5.28
CA ARG A 57 -50.44 20.83 -6.15
C ARG A 57 -50.00 20.65 -7.60
N ALA A 58 -50.72 19.79 -8.26
CA ALA A 58 -50.79 19.72 -9.70
C ALA A 58 -51.42 20.99 -10.26
N HIS A 59 -50.82 21.56 -11.29
CA HIS A 59 -51.54 22.38 -12.27
C HIS A 59 -51.19 21.83 -13.65
N ASP A 60 -52.26 21.26 -14.19
CA ASP A 60 -52.50 20.92 -15.58
C ASP A 60 -52.68 22.19 -16.41
N VAL A 61 -52.47 22.09 -17.70
CA VAL A 61 -53.01 22.78 -18.86
C VAL A 61 -51.95 23.18 -19.89
N GLY A 62 -52.09 22.57 -21.06
CA GLY A 62 -51.88 23.23 -22.33
C GLY A 62 -51.02 22.50 -23.35
N GLN A 63 -51.62 21.50 -23.99
CA GLN A 63 -51.21 21.05 -25.32
C GLN A 63 -51.48 22.17 -26.33
N THR A 64 -50.56 22.46 -27.20
CA THR A 64 -50.83 22.89 -28.56
C THR A 64 -49.79 22.33 -29.51
N GLU A 65 -50.33 21.50 -30.37
CA GLU A 65 -49.67 20.98 -31.57
C GLU A 65 -49.48 22.07 -32.63
N VAL A 66 -48.54 21.77 -33.54
CA VAL A 66 -48.76 21.84 -35.01
C VAL A 66 -47.69 22.62 -35.80
N HIS A 67 -47.08 21.84 -36.65
CA HIS A 67 -46.67 22.02 -38.06
C HIS A 67 -45.25 22.50 -38.43
N THR A 68 -44.60 21.52 -39.01
CA THR A 68 -44.06 21.42 -40.41
C THR A 68 -42.87 22.28 -40.81
N GLU A 69 -41.89 21.53 -41.22
CA GLU A 69 -40.76 21.83 -42.15
C GLU A 69 -41.23 22.50 -43.47
N PRO A 70 -40.35 22.90 -44.41
CA PRO A 70 -38.87 22.83 -44.49
C PRO A 70 -38.23 24.04 -45.24
N GLN A 71 -36.90 23.88 -45.39
CA GLN A 71 -36.10 24.26 -46.55
C GLN A 71 -35.16 25.50 -46.56
N HIS A 72 -33.94 25.11 -46.89
CA HIS A 72 -32.94 25.77 -47.74
C HIS A 72 -32.03 26.91 -47.23
N GLY A 73 -30.76 26.54 -47.23
CA GLY A 73 -29.78 27.27 -48.03
C GLY A 73 -28.76 28.15 -47.29
N GLY A 74 -27.50 27.84 -47.44
CA GLY A 74 -26.49 28.87 -47.38
C GLY A 74 -25.24 28.58 -46.56
N SER A 75 -24.32 27.93 -47.25
CA SER A 75 -22.88 27.86 -46.95
C SER A 75 -22.28 29.22 -46.59
N ALA A 76 -21.53 29.30 -45.49
CA ALA A 76 -20.47 30.28 -45.36
C ALA A 76 -19.32 29.68 -44.51
N ARG A 77 -18.36 29.10 -45.20
CA ARG A 77 -17.02 28.83 -44.65
C ARG A 77 -16.35 30.16 -44.33
N ARG A 78 -16.03 30.37 -43.03
CA ARG A 78 -15.03 31.38 -42.64
C ARG A 78 -13.71 30.66 -42.39
N THR A 79 -12.81 30.81 -43.37
CA THR A 79 -11.42 30.50 -43.30
C THR A 79 -10.72 31.59 -42.49
N ILE A 80 -10.10 31.23 -41.36
CA ILE A 80 -9.21 32.15 -40.65
C ILE A 80 -7.79 31.79 -41.12
N ALA A 81 -7.18 32.74 -41.85
CA ALA A 81 -5.82 32.68 -42.35
C ALA A 81 -4.84 32.94 -41.19
N PHE A 82 -3.90 32.00 -40.97
CA PHE A 82 -2.74 32.21 -40.13
C PHE A 82 -1.70 33.01 -40.90
N GLY A 83 -1.48 34.26 -40.45
CA GLY A 83 -0.38 35.11 -40.91
C GLY A 83 0.95 34.63 -40.31
N LYS A 84 1.96 34.46 -41.17
CA LYS A 84 3.35 34.27 -40.80
C LYS A 84 3.90 35.59 -40.21
N PRO A 85 4.64 35.59 -39.10
CA PRO A 85 5.48 36.74 -38.75
C PRO A 85 6.82 36.66 -39.50
N SER A 86 7.19 37.80 -40.05
CA SER A 86 8.44 38.09 -40.76
C SER A 86 9.64 38.06 -39.81
N ARG A 87 10.76 37.56 -40.28
CA ARG A 87 12.09 37.67 -39.67
C ARG A 87 12.58 39.10 -39.74
N GLU A 88 12.87 39.71 -38.58
CA GLU A 88 13.82 40.81 -38.46
C GLU A 88 15.02 40.40 -37.62
N HIS A 89 16.19 40.66 -38.16
CA HIS A 89 17.51 40.47 -37.58
C HIS A 89 17.81 41.55 -36.56
N ALA A 90 18.32 41.18 -35.38
CA ALA A 90 19.20 42.03 -34.55
C ALA A 90 20.07 41.15 -33.63
N PRO A 91 21.21 41.68 -33.08
CA PRO A 91 22.45 40.94 -33.13
C PRO A 91 22.83 40.18 -31.86
N ASN A 92 23.80 39.27 -32.04
CA ASN A 92 24.50 38.45 -31.04
C ASN A 92 24.67 39.11 -29.64
N ALA A 93 24.11 38.45 -28.62
CA ALA A 93 24.63 38.46 -27.25
C ALA A 93 24.94 37.00 -26.87
N GLU A 94 26.20 36.74 -26.60
CA GLU A 94 26.68 35.44 -26.08
C GLU A 94 26.01 35.10 -24.73
N PRO A 95 25.55 33.87 -24.51
CA PRO A 95 25.12 33.48 -23.18
C PRO A 95 26.34 33.16 -22.32
N THR A 96 26.58 33.99 -21.31
CA THR A 96 27.48 33.65 -20.20
C THR A 96 26.92 32.46 -19.46
N THR A 97 27.53 31.32 -19.61
CA THR A 97 27.27 30.10 -18.81
C THR A 97 27.75 30.33 -17.41
N VAL A 98 26.84 30.61 -16.49
CA VAL A 98 27.07 30.44 -15.06
C VAL A 98 26.88 28.97 -14.74
N GLU A 99 27.97 28.25 -14.71
CA GLU A 99 28.05 26.86 -14.26
C GLU A 99 27.84 26.85 -12.73
N ALA A 100 26.60 26.62 -12.30
CA ALA A 100 26.32 26.33 -10.90
C ALA A 100 26.83 24.93 -10.60
N ALA A 101 27.92 24.83 -9.86
CA ALA A 101 28.47 23.58 -9.36
C ALA A 101 27.41 22.85 -8.53
N VAL A 102 26.87 21.77 -9.07
CA VAL A 102 26.08 20.78 -8.35
C VAL A 102 27.07 20.00 -7.49
N PRO A 103 26.89 19.90 -6.16
CA PRO A 103 27.76 19.09 -5.35
C PRO A 103 27.63 17.63 -5.80
N ASP A 104 28.78 17.02 -6.07
CA ASP A 104 28.99 15.65 -6.49
C ASP A 104 28.29 14.70 -5.49
N ALA A 105 27.10 14.22 -5.85
CA ALA A 105 26.44 13.15 -5.11
C ALA A 105 27.24 11.88 -5.34
N ALA A 106 27.80 11.32 -4.27
CA ALA A 106 28.48 10.04 -4.30
C ALA A 106 27.67 9.03 -5.11
N PRO A 107 28.31 8.23 -5.98
CA PRO A 107 27.61 7.31 -6.85
C PRO A 107 26.82 6.31 -5.99
N ALA A 108 25.51 6.26 -6.20
CA ALA A 108 24.66 5.23 -5.63
C ALA A 108 25.21 3.88 -6.13
N THR A 109 25.77 3.10 -5.22
CA THR A 109 26.27 1.76 -5.53
C THR A 109 25.08 0.95 -6.03
N SER A 110 25.02 0.72 -7.34
CA SER A 110 24.05 -0.16 -7.96
C SER A 110 24.15 -1.54 -7.34
N LEU A 111 23.08 -2.00 -6.71
CA LEU A 111 22.95 -3.40 -6.30
C LEU A 111 22.65 -4.23 -7.55
N ALA A 112 23.65 -4.53 -8.35
CA ALA A 112 23.49 -5.59 -9.35
C ALA A 112 23.26 -6.90 -8.59
N PRO A 113 22.18 -7.64 -8.83
CA PRO A 113 21.92 -8.90 -8.16
C PRO A 113 23.02 -9.90 -8.55
N SER A 114 23.79 -10.34 -7.55
CA SER A 114 24.67 -11.49 -7.71
C SER A 114 23.87 -12.74 -7.34
N VAL A 115 23.57 -13.58 -8.32
CA VAL A 115 23.06 -14.92 -8.04
C VAL A 115 24.21 -15.72 -7.43
N SER A 116 24.15 -16.01 -6.14
CA SER A 116 25.14 -16.84 -5.48
C SER A 116 25.04 -18.27 -6.00
N SER A 117 26.16 -18.81 -6.48
CA SER A 117 26.24 -20.22 -6.90
C SER A 117 26.43 -21.20 -5.72
N ALA A 118 26.36 -20.72 -4.47
CA ALA A 118 26.34 -21.62 -3.32
C ALA A 118 25.04 -22.42 -3.36
N ALA A 119 25.12 -23.72 -3.54
CA ALA A 119 23.96 -24.59 -3.58
C ALA A 119 23.27 -24.58 -2.21
N LEU A 120 22.24 -23.73 -2.08
CA LEU A 120 21.34 -23.75 -0.93
C LEU A 120 20.61 -25.09 -0.90
N ALA A 121 20.25 -25.56 0.30
CA ALA A 121 19.39 -26.74 0.46
C ALA A 121 18.10 -26.60 -0.38
N ALA A 122 17.62 -27.70 -0.91
CA ALA A 122 16.39 -27.68 -1.72
C ALA A 122 15.22 -27.07 -0.92
N PRO A 123 14.42 -26.18 -1.52
CA PRO A 123 13.32 -25.52 -0.80
C PRO A 123 12.30 -26.55 -0.30
N PRO A 124 11.75 -26.37 0.93
CA PRO A 124 10.78 -27.28 1.52
C PRO A 124 9.46 -27.31 0.73
N ALA A 125 8.61 -28.29 1.01
CA ALA A 125 7.32 -28.43 0.33
C ALA A 125 6.45 -27.17 0.44
N SER A 126 6.45 -26.50 1.59
CA SER A 126 5.71 -25.25 1.81
C SER A 126 6.11 -24.13 0.84
N VAL A 127 7.38 -24.06 0.48
CA VAL A 127 7.89 -23.09 -0.51
C VAL A 127 7.58 -23.56 -1.94
N ARG A 128 7.74 -24.87 -2.23
CA ARG A 128 7.48 -25.41 -3.57
C ARG A 128 5.99 -25.37 -3.96
N SER A 129 5.07 -25.46 -2.99
CA SER A 129 3.63 -25.48 -3.20
C SER A 129 2.95 -24.11 -3.05
N MET A 130 3.72 -23.01 -3.03
CA MET A 130 3.17 -21.67 -2.96
C MET A 130 2.18 -21.39 -4.10
N THR A 131 1.07 -20.74 -3.76
CA THR A 131 0.05 -20.31 -4.72
C THR A 131 0.44 -19.02 -5.43
N ALA A 132 1.32 -18.21 -4.82
CA ALA A 132 1.84 -16.99 -5.44
C ALA A 132 2.37 -17.26 -6.86
N ASP A 133 1.96 -16.46 -7.82
CA ASP A 133 2.42 -16.56 -9.21
C ASP A 133 3.88 -16.14 -9.36
N ALA A 134 4.31 -15.13 -8.61
CA ALA A 134 5.69 -14.70 -8.55
C ALA A 134 6.14 -14.52 -7.09
N ALA A 135 7.39 -14.91 -6.81
CA ALA A 135 7.96 -14.76 -5.48
C ALA A 135 9.50 -14.62 -5.55
N ILE A 136 10.07 -13.95 -4.56
CA ILE A 136 11.52 -13.84 -4.39
C ILE A 136 11.88 -13.79 -2.90
N LEU A 137 13.03 -14.35 -2.59
CA LEU A 137 13.71 -14.19 -1.30
C LEU A 137 15.10 -13.61 -1.55
N MET A 138 15.40 -12.48 -0.95
CA MET A 138 16.63 -11.74 -1.17
C MET A 138 17.26 -11.29 0.15
N ASN A 139 18.57 -11.33 0.23
CA ASN A 139 19.31 -10.70 1.31
C ASN A 139 19.25 -9.17 1.14
N ALA A 140 18.68 -8.46 2.12
CA ALA A 140 18.44 -7.02 2.05
C ALA A 140 19.71 -6.18 1.91
N ARG A 141 20.84 -6.67 2.44
CA ARG A 141 22.11 -5.96 2.45
C ARG A 141 22.96 -6.21 1.21
N THR A 142 23.02 -7.46 0.75
CA THR A 142 23.90 -7.86 -0.36
C THR A 142 23.19 -7.84 -1.72
N GLY A 143 21.86 -7.90 -1.75
CA GLY A 143 21.07 -8.08 -2.97
C GLY A 143 21.10 -9.53 -3.49
N GLU A 144 21.71 -10.46 -2.77
CA GLU A 144 21.79 -11.86 -3.14
C GLU A 144 20.40 -12.50 -3.14
N VAL A 145 20.03 -13.13 -4.26
CA VAL A 145 18.78 -13.87 -4.41
C VAL A 145 18.97 -15.31 -3.91
N LEU A 146 18.21 -15.68 -2.88
CA LEU A 146 18.25 -17.00 -2.25
C LEU A 146 17.17 -17.95 -2.79
N TYR A 147 16.09 -17.41 -3.30
CA TYR A 147 15.01 -18.16 -3.94
C TYR A 147 14.26 -17.27 -4.91
N GLU A 148 13.80 -17.86 -5.99
CA GLU A 148 12.99 -17.18 -7.01
C GLU A 148 11.98 -18.14 -7.62
N LYS A 149 10.76 -17.62 -7.83
CA LYS A 149 9.68 -18.20 -8.63
C LYS A 149 9.14 -17.11 -9.53
N ASN A 150 9.40 -17.18 -10.84
CA ASN A 150 8.93 -16.17 -11.80
C ASN A 150 9.27 -14.71 -11.37
N GLY A 151 10.45 -14.48 -10.81
CA GLY A 151 10.83 -13.21 -10.17
C GLY A 151 10.67 -11.99 -11.05
N ASP A 152 10.89 -12.13 -12.35
CA ASP A 152 10.75 -11.06 -13.36
C ASP A 152 9.39 -11.05 -14.07
N LYS A 153 8.42 -11.91 -13.67
CA LYS A 153 7.07 -11.87 -14.19
C LYS A 153 6.41 -10.55 -13.79
N ARG A 154 5.84 -9.85 -14.77
CA ARG A 154 5.05 -8.63 -14.50
C ARG A 154 3.75 -9.00 -13.83
N GLU A 155 3.51 -8.39 -12.68
CA GLU A 155 2.30 -8.54 -11.89
C GLU A 155 1.81 -7.17 -11.40
N TYR A 156 0.56 -7.09 -11.00
CA TYR A 156 0.03 -5.91 -10.32
C TYR A 156 0.57 -5.85 -8.89
N PRO A 157 1.31 -4.80 -8.50
CA PRO A 157 1.89 -4.71 -7.16
C PRO A 157 0.87 -4.36 -6.08
N ALA A 158 -0.34 -3.94 -6.45
CA ALA A 158 -1.31 -3.39 -5.53
C ALA A 158 -0.67 -2.35 -4.59
N SER A 159 -1.08 -2.32 -3.32
CA SER A 159 -0.58 -1.35 -2.35
C SER A 159 0.90 -1.51 -1.95
N MET A 160 1.64 -2.50 -2.47
CA MET A 160 3.11 -2.48 -2.35
C MET A 160 3.73 -1.27 -3.06
N THR A 161 3.05 -0.70 -4.05
CA THR A 161 3.34 0.60 -4.68
C THR A 161 3.64 1.71 -3.66
N LYS A 162 2.93 1.71 -2.51
CA LYS A 162 3.07 2.73 -1.47
C LYS A 162 4.46 2.74 -0.82
N MET A 163 5.26 1.70 -1.00
CA MET A 163 6.68 1.74 -0.59
C MET A 163 7.44 2.80 -1.37
N MET A 164 7.23 2.91 -2.69
CA MET A 164 7.85 3.97 -3.51
C MET A 164 7.33 5.36 -3.11
N THR A 165 6.03 5.49 -2.86
CA THR A 165 5.44 6.74 -2.36
C THR A 165 6.03 7.15 -1.01
N CYS A 166 6.25 6.18 -0.11
CA CYS A 166 6.90 6.42 1.18
C CYS A 166 8.37 6.83 1.01
N ILE A 167 9.13 6.18 0.14
CA ILE A 167 10.52 6.54 -0.17
C ILE A 167 10.61 8.01 -0.61
N LEU A 168 9.80 8.41 -1.61
CA LEU A 168 9.79 9.79 -2.09
C LEU A 168 9.34 10.78 -1.01
N SER A 169 8.38 10.39 -0.16
CA SER A 169 7.94 11.22 0.95
C SER A 169 9.07 11.48 1.96
N VAL A 170 9.76 10.44 2.42
CA VAL A 170 10.84 10.59 3.41
C VAL A 170 12.07 11.28 2.82
N GLU A 171 12.42 11.01 1.56
CA GLU A 171 13.54 11.65 0.86
C GLU A 171 13.29 13.12 0.54
N SER A 172 12.04 13.56 0.51
CA SER A 172 11.72 15.00 0.32
C SER A 172 12.30 15.90 1.39
N GLY A 173 12.64 15.36 2.57
CA GLY A 173 13.10 16.14 3.72
C GLY A 173 12.03 17.07 4.35
N ARG A 174 10.77 16.99 3.86
CA ARG A 174 9.68 17.91 4.19
C ARG A 174 8.70 17.34 5.22
N SER A 175 9.17 16.55 6.17
CA SER A 175 8.36 15.79 7.14
C SER A 175 7.29 16.60 7.85
N ASP A 176 7.56 17.87 8.17
CA ASP A 176 6.66 18.79 8.89
C ASP A 176 5.73 19.60 7.98
N LEU A 177 5.84 19.44 6.65
CA LEU A 177 4.97 20.13 5.71
C LEU A 177 3.50 19.82 6.00
N ALA A 178 2.68 20.87 6.11
CA ALA A 178 1.23 20.70 6.20
C ALA A 178 0.68 20.33 4.82
N VAL A 179 0.01 19.18 4.78
CA VAL A 179 -0.67 18.65 3.60
C VAL A 179 -2.17 18.84 3.77
N THR A 180 -2.80 19.53 2.82
CA THR A 180 -4.26 19.68 2.77
C THR A 180 -4.85 18.62 1.88
N ILE A 181 -5.87 17.93 2.38
CA ILE A 181 -6.56 16.89 1.62
C ILE A 181 -7.53 17.56 0.63
N THR A 182 -7.30 17.34 -0.64
CA THR A 182 -8.18 17.83 -1.72
C THR A 182 -9.43 16.94 -1.85
N PRO A 183 -10.51 17.44 -2.47
CA PRO A 183 -11.63 16.59 -2.85
C PRO A 183 -11.20 15.40 -3.72
N PHE A 184 -10.27 15.60 -4.65
CA PHE A 184 -9.72 14.53 -5.50
C PHE A 184 -9.03 13.44 -4.68
N ALA A 185 -8.15 13.80 -3.75
CA ALA A 185 -7.45 12.83 -2.90
C ALA A 185 -8.40 12.04 -1.99
N ALA A 186 -9.53 12.63 -1.59
CA ALA A 186 -10.51 11.98 -0.74
C ALA A 186 -11.55 11.14 -1.53
N ASP A 187 -11.63 11.30 -2.85
CA ASP A 187 -12.56 10.57 -3.72
C ASP A 187 -11.93 9.29 -4.29
N VAL A 188 -11.52 8.41 -3.40
CA VAL A 188 -10.92 7.11 -3.74
C VAL A 188 -11.34 6.03 -2.74
N GLU A 189 -11.47 4.80 -3.22
CA GLU A 189 -11.76 3.65 -2.35
C GLU A 189 -10.67 3.46 -1.28
N THR A 190 -11.06 2.89 -0.14
CA THR A 190 -10.15 2.55 0.96
C THR A 190 -9.37 3.78 1.45
N THR A 191 -10.09 4.83 1.84
CA THR A 191 -9.51 6.02 2.47
C THR A 191 -10.21 6.39 3.76
N ARG A 192 -9.48 7.05 4.67
CA ARG A 192 -10.02 7.66 5.90
C ARG A 192 -9.88 9.16 5.92
N VAL A 193 -9.12 9.73 4.99
CA VAL A 193 -8.97 11.20 4.89
C VAL A 193 -10.21 11.83 4.26
N ARG A 194 -10.50 13.08 4.63
CA ARG A 194 -11.66 13.85 4.14
C ARG A 194 -11.22 15.18 3.53
N PRO A 195 -11.99 15.73 2.59
CA PRO A 195 -11.67 17.01 2.00
C PRO A 195 -11.51 18.11 3.05
N GLY A 196 -10.47 18.93 2.93
CA GLY A 196 -10.19 20.04 3.84
C GLY A 196 -9.44 19.67 5.12
N GLU A 197 -9.32 18.39 5.45
CA GLU A 197 -8.44 17.96 6.55
C GLU A 197 -6.98 18.32 6.25
N GLN A 198 -6.23 18.60 7.30
CA GLN A 198 -4.79 18.87 7.20
C GLN A 198 -4.01 18.00 8.18
N ALA A 199 -2.93 17.42 7.71
CA ALA A 199 -1.99 16.69 8.55
C ALA A 199 -0.55 16.96 8.10
N ARG A 200 0.43 16.65 8.93
CA ARG A 200 1.83 16.72 8.51
C ARG A 200 2.15 15.61 7.53
N LEU A 201 3.05 15.87 6.60
CA LEU A 201 3.49 14.89 5.60
C LEU A 201 3.91 13.56 6.24
N ARG A 202 4.72 13.60 7.33
CA ARG A 202 5.12 12.41 8.07
C ARG A 202 3.95 11.62 8.66
N ASP A 203 2.91 12.30 9.08
CA ASP A 203 1.75 11.67 9.70
C ASP A 203 0.86 10.99 8.65
N LEU A 204 0.63 11.65 7.51
CA LEU A 204 -0.03 11.04 6.36
C LEU A 204 0.78 9.87 5.78
N THR A 205 2.10 9.97 5.73
CA THR A 205 2.96 8.87 5.28
C THR A 205 2.82 7.65 6.18
N ARG A 206 2.75 7.84 7.50
CA ARG A 206 2.45 6.75 8.45
C ARG A 206 1.07 6.16 8.23
N GLN A 207 0.03 7.00 8.13
CA GLN A 207 -1.34 6.54 7.86
C GLN A 207 -1.40 5.71 6.57
N MET A 208 -0.83 6.23 5.48
CA MET A 208 -0.74 5.55 4.19
C MET A 208 -0.10 4.15 4.32
N MET A 209 0.99 4.03 5.07
CA MET A 209 1.72 2.77 5.18
C MET A 209 1.04 1.77 6.11
N LEU A 210 0.53 2.21 7.26
CA LEU A 210 -0.06 1.32 8.27
C LEU A 210 -1.38 0.73 7.80
N ILE A 211 -2.33 1.58 7.44
CA ILE A 211 -3.70 1.14 7.06
C ILE A 211 -3.92 1.12 5.56
N SER A 212 -2.87 1.33 4.78
CA SER A 212 -2.93 1.31 3.31
C SER A 212 -3.85 2.39 2.71
N ASP A 213 -3.94 3.56 3.33
CA ASP A 213 -4.83 4.66 2.95
C ASP A 213 -4.51 5.21 1.54
N ASN A 214 -5.46 5.04 0.61
CA ASN A 214 -5.27 5.47 -0.78
C ASN A 214 -5.35 6.98 -0.94
N GLY A 215 -6.24 7.65 -0.21
CA GLY A 215 -6.37 9.11 -0.24
C GLY A 215 -5.16 9.81 0.35
N ALA A 216 -4.57 9.26 1.42
CA ALA A 216 -3.32 9.77 1.95
C ALA A 216 -2.18 9.69 0.91
N ALA A 217 -2.11 8.60 0.11
CA ALA A 217 -1.15 8.47 -0.97
C ALA A 217 -1.34 9.54 -2.07
N LEU A 218 -2.60 9.78 -2.47
CA LEU A 218 -2.94 10.82 -3.45
C LEU A 218 -2.59 12.22 -2.93
N ALA A 219 -2.94 12.55 -1.68
CA ALA A 219 -2.61 13.84 -1.09
C ALA A 219 -1.09 14.09 -1.01
N ILE A 220 -0.31 13.05 -0.70
CA ILE A 220 1.16 13.11 -0.73
C ILE A 220 1.63 13.38 -2.17
N ALA A 221 1.07 12.67 -3.15
CA ALA A 221 1.43 12.82 -4.55
C ALA A 221 1.13 14.23 -5.09
N GLU A 222 -0.06 14.77 -4.82
CA GLU A 222 -0.40 16.14 -5.19
C GLU A 222 0.53 17.17 -4.53
N THR A 223 0.85 16.96 -3.25
CA THR A 223 1.69 17.90 -2.49
C THR A 223 3.16 17.91 -2.96
N LEU A 224 3.72 16.76 -3.28
CA LEU A 224 5.13 16.63 -3.66
C LEU A 224 5.36 16.74 -5.17
N GLY A 225 4.41 16.24 -5.96
CA GLY A 225 4.51 16.19 -7.41
C GLY A 225 3.70 17.28 -8.14
N GLY A 226 2.76 17.93 -7.44
CA GLY A 226 1.81 18.88 -8.03
C GLY A 226 0.62 18.20 -8.72
N SER A 227 0.76 16.94 -9.15
CA SER A 227 -0.32 16.10 -9.66
C SER A 227 0.06 14.63 -9.55
N GLU A 228 -0.94 13.73 -9.62
CA GLU A 228 -0.73 12.28 -9.64
C GLU A 228 0.22 11.87 -10.78
N ALA A 229 0.01 12.37 -11.99
CA ALA A 229 0.85 12.05 -13.15
C ALA A 229 2.31 12.50 -13.00
N GLN A 230 2.53 13.71 -12.47
CA GLN A 230 3.90 14.21 -12.22
C GLN A 230 4.58 13.40 -11.11
N PHE A 231 3.83 13.03 -10.08
CA PHE A 231 4.36 12.18 -9.01
C PHE A 231 4.68 10.75 -9.52
N ALA A 232 3.82 10.17 -10.37
CA ALA A 232 4.10 8.90 -11.04
C ALA A 232 5.39 8.96 -11.88
N ALA A 233 5.63 10.08 -12.57
CA ALA A 233 6.89 10.30 -13.27
C ALA A 233 8.10 10.35 -12.31
N MET A 234 7.94 10.92 -11.10
CA MET A 234 8.98 10.88 -10.06
C MET A 234 9.22 9.45 -9.58
N MET A 235 8.15 8.68 -9.32
CA MET A 235 8.23 7.27 -8.94
C MET A 235 8.99 6.44 -9.97
N ASN A 236 8.70 6.64 -11.25
CA ASN A 236 9.35 5.93 -12.35
C ASN A 236 10.84 6.32 -12.53
N ARG A 237 11.21 7.58 -12.28
CA ARG A 237 12.64 7.97 -12.24
C ARG A 237 13.35 7.27 -11.09
N LYS A 238 12.76 7.31 -9.88
CA LYS A 238 13.32 6.65 -8.70
C LYS A 238 13.43 5.13 -8.89
N ALA A 239 12.45 4.48 -9.52
CA ALA A 239 12.52 3.06 -9.86
C ALA A 239 13.75 2.74 -10.73
N ARG A 240 14.01 3.54 -11.76
CA ARG A 240 15.21 3.39 -12.59
C ARG A 240 16.53 3.64 -11.83
N GLU A 241 16.56 4.65 -10.95
CA GLU A 241 17.71 4.93 -10.09
C GLU A 241 18.03 3.76 -9.13
N ILE A 242 17.02 3.07 -8.65
CA ILE A 242 17.14 1.88 -7.80
C ILE A 242 17.61 0.65 -8.59
N GLY A 243 17.36 0.62 -9.91
CA GLY A 243 17.58 -0.56 -10.76
C GLY A 243 16.33 -1.41 -11.00
N ALA A 244 15.16 -0.94 -10.58
CA ALA A 244 13.86 -1.59 -10.80
C ALA A 244 13.33 -1.28 -12.22
N PHE A 245 13.95 -1.91 -13.22
CA PHE A 245 13.72 -1.59 -14.64
C PHE A 245 12.45 -2.21 -15.23
N HIS A 246 11.88 -3.23 -14.59
CA HIS A 246 10.65 -3.91 -15.00
C HIS A 246 9.41 -3.36 -14.27
N THR A 247 9.52 -2.13 -13.73
CA THR A 247 8.47 -1.46 -12.97
C THR A 247 7.96 -0.22 -13.69
N HIS A 248 6.65 -0.05 -13.71
CA HIS A 248 6.01 1.17 -14.18
C HIS A 248 4.83 1.56 -13.28
N PHE A 249 4.90 2.74 -12.72
CA PHE A 249 3.87 3.32 -11.87
C PHE A 249 3.05 4.36 -12.64
N VAL A 250 1.73 4.33 -12.48
CA VAL A 250 0.82 5.38 -13.01
C VAL A 250 0.04 6.10 -11.90
N ASN A 251 0.06 5.55 -10.68
CA ASN A 251 -0.57 6.15 -9.50
C ASN A 251 0.27 5.88 -8.24
N PRO A 252 0.05 6.64 -7.14
CA PRO A 252 0.85 6.53 -5.91
C PRO A 252 0.37 5.44 -4.95
N ASN A 253 -0.80 4.85 -5.18
CA ASN A 253 -1.50 3.99 -4.23
C ASN A 253 -1.58 2.51 -4.63
N GLY A 254 -1.37 2.18 -5.92
CA GLY A 254 -1.42 0.82 -6.44
C GLY A 254 -2.83 0.37 -6.85
N MET A 255 -3.72 1.31 -7.16
CA MET A 255 -4.98 0.99 -7.82
C MET A 255 -4.73 0.38 -9.20
N PRO A 256 -5.56 -0.59 -9.62
CA PRO A 256 -5.33 -1.32 -10.86
C PRO A 256 -5.36 -0.42 -12.10
N ASP A 257 -4.34 -0.55 -12.93
CA ASP A 257 -4.26 0.02 -14.26
C ASP A 257 -3.39 -0.91 -15.12
N ALA A 258 -3.72 -1.11 -16.39
CA ALA A 258 -2.98 -2.02 -17.27
C ALA A 258 -1.50 -1.64 -17.44
N ASN A 259 -1.17 -0.36 -17.25
CA ASN A 259 0.20 0.15 -17.31
C ASN A 259 0.86 0.26 -15.92
N HIS A 260 0.18 -0.17 -14.83
CA HIS A 260 0.71 -0.16 -13.48
C HIS A 260 1.17 -1.55 -13.09
N TYR A 261 2.45 -1.82 -13.22
CA TYR A 261 3.02 -3.15 -12.98
C TYR A 261 4.39 -3.07 -12.32
N SER A 262 4.79 -4.18 -11.73
CA SER A 262 6.12 -4.43 -11.21
C SER A 262 6.45 -5.93 -11.30
N THR A 263 7.58 -6.34 -10.76
CA THR A 263 7.99 -7.73 -10.61
C THR A 263 8.35 -8.02 -9.15
N ALA A 264 8.37 -9.28 -8.74
CA ALA A 264 8.79 -9.61 -7.38
C ALA A 264 10.24 -9.16 -7.12
N HIS A 265 11.10 -9.27 -8.12
CA HIS A 265 12.49 -8.82 -8.07
C HIS A 265 12.58 -7.30 -7.88
N ASP A 266 11.90 -6.51 -8.68
CA ASP A 266 11.92 -5.05 -8.57
C ASP A 266 11.33 -4.55 -7.26
N ILE A 267 10.26 -5.19 -6.76
CA ILE A 267 9.68 -4.88 -5.44
C ILE A 267 10.70 -5.17 -4.32
N ALA A 268 11.47 -6.25 -4.43
CA ALA A 268 12.53 -6.54 -3.46
C ALA A 268 13.67 -5.51 -3.52
N LEU A 269 14.06 -5.03 -4.70
CA LEU A 269 15.04 -3.93 -4.86
C LEU A 269 14.53 -2.63 -4.24
N ILE A 270 13.28 -2.26 -4.49
CA ILE A 270 12.64 -1.07 -3.89
C ILE A 270 12.60 -1.20 -2.36
N ALA A 271 12.24 -2.37 -1.85
CA ALA A 271 12.23 -2.65 -0.41
C ALA A 271 13.63 -2.53 0.20
N ALA A 272 14.65 -3.15 -0.41
CA ALA A 272 16.03 -3.09 0.04
C ALA A 272 16.58 -1.66 0.06
N TYR A 273 16.27 -0.88 -0.98
CA TYR A 273 16.60 0.54 -1.04
C TYR A 273 15.95 1.32 0.11
N GLY A 274 14.62 1.16 0.29
CA GLY A 274 13.88 1.83 1.36
C GLY A 274 14.42 1.49 2.75
N LEU A 275 14.76 0.23 3.01
CA LEU A 275 15.29 -0.23 4.29
C LEU A 275 16.66 0.40 4.67
N ARG A 276 17.39 1.02 3.76
CA ARG A 276 18.60 1.80 4.07
C ARG A 276 18.28 3.12 4.74
N ASN A 277 17.05 3.66 4.54
CA ASN A 277 16.61 4.89 5.16
C ASN A 277 16.01 4.60 6.55
N PRO A 278 16.55 5.19 7.64
CA PRO A 278 16.09 4.92 9.00
C PRO A 278 14.63 5.30 9.25
N GLU A 279 14.13 6.38 8.61
CA GLU A 279 12.73 6.80 8.80
C GLU A 279 11.77 5.87 8.05
N PHE A 280 12.12 5.44 6.83
CA PHE A 280 11.36 4.40 6.13
C PHE A 280 11.29 3.12 6.98
N ARG A 281 12.42 2.64 7.48
CA ARG A 281 12.51 1.45 8.35
C ARG A 281 11.60 1.58 9.58
N LYS A 282 11.62 2.73 10.23
CA LYS A 282 10.77 3.03 11.37
C LYS A 282 9.28 2.96 11.01
N ILE A 283 8.90 3.56 9.88
CA ILE A 283 7.50 3.59 9.43
C ILE A 283 6.99 2.16 9.14
N VAL A 284 7.72 1.39 8.33
CA VAL A 284 7.29 0.04 7.91
C VAL A 284 7.27 -0.96 9.06
N GLY A 285 8.14 -0.79 10.07
CA GLY A 285 8.18 -1.62 11.28
C GLY A 285 7.21 -1.20 12.38
N THR A 286 6.48 -0.10 12.20
CA THR A 286 5.52 0.38 13.20
C THR A 286 4.26 -0.51 13.21
N LYS A 287 3.95 -1.13 14.36
CA LYS A 287 2.75 -1.96 14.54
C LYS A 287 1.47 -1.14 14.57
N ALA A 288 1.47 -0.04 15.30
CA ALA A 288 0.34 0.86 15.41
C ALA A 288 0.81 2.29 15.76
N SER A 289 0.01 3.28 15.36
CA SER A 289 0.27 4.68 15.68
C SER A 289 -1.02 5.48 15.71
N THR A 290 -1.05 6.52 16.56
CA THR A 290 -2.07 7.55 16.48
C THR A 290 -1.58 8.67 15.57
N ILE A 291 -2.37 8.99 14.57
CA ILE A 291 -2.12 10.07 13.62
C ILE A 291 -2.87 11.31 14.09
N TYR A 292 -2.16 12.43 14.22
CA TYR A 292 -2.72 13.70 14.66
C TYR A 292 -2.87 14.64 13.46
N TYR A 293 -4.06 15.23 13.34
CA TYR A 293 -4.38 16.18 12.30
C TYR A 293 -4.14 17.61 12.79
N LEU A 294 -3.74 18.47 11.86
CA LEU A 294 -3.63 19.91 12.11
C LEU A 294 -5.00 20.57 12.02
N GLN A 295 -5.85 20.08 11.10
CA GLN A 295 -7.23 20.49 10.92
C GLN A 295 -8.11 19.25 10.62
N PRO A 296 -9.27 19.14 11.26
CA PRO A 296 -9.73 19.97 12.39
C PRO A 296 -8.87 19.77 13.65
N ALA A 297 -8.69 20.83 14.43
CA ALA A 297 -7.86 20.78 15.63
C ALA A 297 -8.35 19.72 16.62
N GLY A 298 -7.41 18.95 17.17
CA GLY A 298 -7.71 17.86 18.11
C GLY A 298 -8.19 16.57 17.47
N TYR A 299 -8.41 16.53 16.14
CA TYR A 299 -8.76 15.31 15.45
C TYR A 299 -7.56 14.37 15.37
N LYS A 300 -7.83 13.09 15.60
CA LYS A 300 -6.83 12.02 15.54
C LYS A 300 -7.46 10.71 15.08
N THR A 301 -6.68 9.88 14.43
CA THR A 301 -7.10 8.52 14.04
C THR A 301 -6.08 7.49 14.52
N TYR A 302 -6.55 6.35 14.99
CA TYR A 302 -5.71 5.22 15.33
C TYR A 302 -5.54 4.33 14.10
N CYS A 303 -4.28 4.01 13.78
CA CYS A 303 -3.89 3.19 12.64
C CYS A 303 -3.11 1.98 13.13
N GLU A 304 -3.60 0.80 12.80
CA GLU A 304 -2.94 -0.48 13.04
C GLU A 304 -2.42 -1.05 11.73
N ASN A 305 -1.19 -1.58 11.75
CA ASN A 305 -0.54 -2.06 10.55
C ASN A 305 -1.22 -3.33 10.03
N THR A 306 -1.52 -3.35 8.74
CA THR A 306 -2.14 -4.49 8.06
C THR A 306 -1.22 -5.68 7.85
N ASN A 307 0.09 -5.54 8.09
CA ASN A 307 1.04 -6.64 8.00
C ASN A 307 0.99 -7.53 9.24
N ALA A 308 0.26 -8.64 9.15
CA ALA A 308 0.11 -9.60 10.24
C ALA A 308 1.45 -10.18 10.76
N LEU A 309 2.47 -10.27 9.90
CA LEU A 309 3.77 -10.81 10.29
C LEU A 309 4.50 -9.94 11.32
N LEU A 310 4.22 -8.64 11.41
CA LEU A 310 4.73 -7.79 12.48
C LEU A 310 4.31 -8.27 13.87
N TYR A 311 3.18 -8.97 13.96
CA TYR A 311 2.62 -9.46 15.24
C TYR A 311 2.94 -10.92 15.50
N SER A 312 3.08 -11.73 14.43
CA SER A 312 3.16 -13.19 14.52
C SER A 312 4.53 -13.80 14.16
N TYR A 313 5.36 -13.08 13.39
CA TYR A 313 6.65 -13.63 12.91
C TYR A 313 7.82 -13.05 13.69
N PRO A 314 8.61 -13.88 14.42
CA PRO A 314 9.77 -13.41 15.19
C PRO A 314 10.82 -12.72 14.32
N GLY A 315 11.22 -11.51 14.70
CA GLY A 315 12.19 -10.72 13.98
C GLY A 315 11.66 -9.96 12.76
N CYS A 316 10.34 -9.98 12.49
CA CYS A 316 9.75 -9.21 11.39
C CYS A 316 10.01 -7.71 11.57
N THR A 317 10.54 -7.07 10.52
CA THR A 317 10.89 -5.63 10.48
C THR A 317 9.97 -4.80 9.56
N GLY A 318 9.04 -5.41 8.87
CA GLY A 318 8.09 -4.76 7.96
C GLY A 318 7.64 -5.74 6.87
N LEU A 319 7.16 -5.31 5.76
CA LEU A 319 7.11 -4.08 5.01
C LEU A 319 5.64 -3.68 4.68
N LYS A 320 5.14 -4.10 3.47
CA LYS A 320 3.85 -3.63 2.97
C LYS A 320 3.00 -4.74 2.36
N THR A 321 1.74 -4.80 2.76
CA THR A 321 0.69 -5.65 2.16
C THR A 321 0.09 -5.00 0.92
N GLY A 322 -0.44 -5.80 0.01
CA GLY A 322 -1.22 -5.36 -1.13
C GLY A 322 -2.35 -6.34 -1.43
N TRP A 323 -3.49 -5.83 -1.87
CA TRP A 323 -4.59 -6.63 -2.39
C TRP A 323 -5.46 -5.82 -3.33
N THR A 324 -5.79 -6.39 -4.45
CA THR A 324 -6.88 -5.97 -5.32
C THR A 324 -7.41 -7.23 -6.01
N ARG A 325 -8.60 -7.18 -6.60
CA ARG A 325 -9.12 -8.32 -7.36
C ARG A 325 -8.16 -8.75 -8.49
N ALA A 326 -7.49 -7.80 -9.14
CA ALA A 326 -6.56 -8.07 -10.23
C ALA A 326 -5.20 -8.58 -9.74
N ALA A 327 -4.75 -8.12 -8.56
CA ALA A 327 -3.42 -8.45 -8.04
C ALA A 327 -3.40 -9.72 -7.17
N GLY A 328 -4.57 -10.20 -6.70
CA GLY A 328 -4.57 -11.24 -5.66
C GLY A 328 -3.90 -10.77 -4.36
N GLY A 329 -3.47 -11.69 -3.54
CA GLY A 329 -2.71 -11.42 -2.32
C GLY A 329 -1.27 -11.08 -2.63
N CYS A 330 -0.80 -9.88 -2.21
CA CYS A 330 0.58 -9.42 -2.36
C CYS A 330 1.16 -9.04 -1.01
N LEU A 331 2.44 -9.37 -0.76
CA LEU A 331 3.16 -8.99 0.44
C LEU A 331 4.65 -8.87 0.15
N ALA A 332 5.23 -7.72 0.49
CA ALA A 332 6.65 -7.61 0.76
C ALA A 332 6.83 -7.66 2.29
N ALA A 333 7.62 -8.60 2.77
CA ALA A 333 7.95 -8.76 4.18
C ALA A 333 9.46 -8.74 4.37
N SER A 334 9.93 -8.24 5.52
CA SER A 334 11.32 -8.36 5.92
C SER A 334 11.44 -8.87 7.35
N ALA A 335 12.50 -9.59 7.62
CA ALA A 335 12.83 -10.04 8.96
C ALA A 335 14.34 -10.07 9.18
N MET A 336 14.74 -9.90 10.44
CA MET A 336 16.15 -9.89 10.86
C MET A 336 16.40 -10.99 11.89
N ARG A 337 17.47 -11.77 11.68
CA ARG A 337 18.03 -12.72 12.67
C ARG A 337 19.55 -12.48 12.76
N GLY A 338 20.03 -12.05 13.92
CA GLY A 338 21.41 -11.55 14.05
C GLY A 338 21.67 -10.39 13.09
N ASP A 339 22.74 -10.47 12.31
CA ASP A 339 23.13 -9.44 11.33
C ASP A 339 22.56 -9.68 9.92
N THR A 340 21.73 -10.72 9.76
CA THR A 340 21.12 -11.06 8.48
C THR A 340 19.69 -10.56 8.42
N GLU A 341 19.43 -9.71 7.43
CA GLU A 341 18.06 -9.27 7.10
C GLU A 341 17.66 -9.81 5.74
N LEU A 342 16.52 -10.49 5.69
CA LEU A 342 15.95 -11.06 4.47
C LEU A 342 14.68 -10.31 4.09
N ILE A 343 14.46 -10.22 2.78
CA ILE A 343 13.23 -9.70 2.16
C ILE A 343 12.58 -10.84 1.41
N ALA A 344 11.31 -11.12 1.74
CA ALA A 344 10.46 -12.04 0.99
C ALA A 344 9.36 -11.23 0.30
N VAL A 345 9.19 -11.43 -1.00
CA VAL A 345 8.08 -10.85 -1.77
C VAL A 345 7.28 -11.98 -2.38
N VAL A 346 5.96 -11.92 -2.21
CA VAL A 346 5.00 -12.80 -2.87
C VAL A 346 3.97 -11.93 -3.59
N MET A 347 3.62 -12.33 -4.82
CA MET A 347 2.67 -11.63 -5.69
C MET A 347 1.66 -12.62 -6.25
N HIS A 348 0.40 -12.20 -6.27
CA HIS A 348 -0.71 -13.00 -6.79
C HIS A 348 -0.91 -14.33 -6.04
N SER A 349 -0.81 -14.29 -4.69
CA SER A 349 -1.27 -15.40 -3.83
C SER A 349 -2.81 -15.44 -3.82
N ASN A 350 -3.38 -16.59 -3.49
CA ASN A 350 -4.83 -16.82 -3.51
C ASN A 350 -5.61 -15.79 -2.67
N ASP A 351 -5.10 -15.42 -1.50
CA ASP A 351 -5.77 -14.51 -0.56
C ASP A 351 -4.78 -13.83 0.41
N GLU A 352 -5.34 -13.08 1.34
CA GLU A 352 -4.56 -12.28 2.30
C GLU A 352 -3.88 -13.13 3.38
N GLU A 353 -4.46 -14.25 3.79
CA GLU A 353 -3.89 -15.15 4.79
C GLU A 353 -2.77 -15.99 4.16
N THR A 354 -3.02 -16.48 2.95
CA THR A 354 -2.06 -17.26 2.17
C THR A 354 -0.78 -16.47 1.88
N ARG A 355 -0.87 -15.19 1.46
CA ARG A 355 0.32 -14.35 1.21
C ARG A 355 1.21 -14.23 2.46
N ALA A 356 0.61 -14.16 3.65
CA ALA A 356 1.38 -14.04 4.89
C ALA A 356 2.11 -15.35 5.24
N SER A 357 1.44 -16.49 5.10
CA SER A 357 2.03 -17.80 5.35
C SER A 357 3.13 -18.15 4.34
N GLU A 358 2.95 -17.79 3.07
CA GLU A 358 3.94 -18.00 2.01
C GLU A 358 5.19 -17.14 2.21
N ALA A 359 5.03 -15.86 2.57
CA ALA A 359 6.16 -14.99 2.89
C ALA A 359 6.92 -15.46 4.14
N ALA A 360 6.21 -15.96 5.17
CA ALA A 360 6.83 -16.56 6.35
C ALA A 360 7.64 -17.81 6.00
N ALA A 361 7.08 -18.70 5.15
CA ALA A 361 7.76 -19.90 4.70
C ALA A 361 9.07 -19.59 3.92
N LEU A 362 9.05 -18.53 3.08
CA LEU A 362 10.24 -18.05 2.39
C LEU A 362 11.30 -17.56 3.38
N LEU A 363 10.91 -16.75 4.36
CA LEU A 363 11.84 -16.23 5.37
C LEU A 363 12.44 -17.37 6.18
N ASP A 364 11.64 -18.35 6.62
CA ASP A 364 12.12 -19.53 7.35
C ASP A 364 13.09 -20.36 6.52
N TYR A 365 12.78 -20.59 5.24
CA TYR A 365 13.69 -21.27 4.32
C TYR A 365 15.04 -20.55 4.22
N GLY A 366 15.04 -19.24 3.99
CA GLY A 366 16.29 -18.49 3.85
C GLY A 366 17.14 -18.48 5.10
N PHE A 367 16.54 -18.28 6.27
CA PHE A 367 17.29 -18.31 7.52
C PHE A 367 17.83 -19.69 7.84
N SER A 368 17.08 -20.76 7.54
CA SER A 368 17.56 -22.14 7.73
C SER A 368 18.73 -22.47 6.77
N ALA A 369 18.55 -22.15 5.48
CA ALA A 369 19.57 -22.40 4.47
C ALA A 369 20.90 -21.65 4.76
N LEU A 370 20.80 -20.41 5.22
CA LEU A 370 21.99 -19.63 5.61
C LEU A 370 22.64 -20.14 6.91
N ALA A 371 21.87 -20.71 7.83
CA ALA A 371 22.42 -21.31 9.05
C ALA A 371 23.16 -22.61 8.76
N GLU A 372 22.66 -23.44 7.84
CA GLU A 372 23.26 -24.71 7.42
C GLU A 372 24.53 -24.50 6.57
N GLY A 373 24.61 -23.41 5.78
CA GLY A 373 25.75 -23.09 4.93
C GLY A 373 26.90 -22.33 5.64
N ARG A 374 26.79 -22.05 6.96
CA ARG A 374 27.91 -21.48 7.74
C ARG A 374 28.74 -22.59 8.31
N PRO A 375 30.09 -22.63 8.01
CA PRO A 375 31.02 -23.57 8.61
C PRO A 375 31.17 -23.37 10.12
#